data_ea966f7fff1a97f55e7e4a6a1c873305
#
_entry.id   ea966f7fff1a97f55e7e4a6a1c873305
#
_cell.length_a   1.000
_cell.length_b   1.000
_cell.length_c   1.000
_cell.angle_alpha   90.00
_cell.angle_beta   90.00
_cell.angle_gamma   90.00
#
_symmetry.space_group_name_H-M   'P 1'
#
loop_
_entity.id
_entity.type
_entity.pdbx_description
1 polymer ?
#
loop_
_entity_poly.entity_id
_entity_poly.type
_entity_poly.pdbx_seq_one_letter_code
_entity_poly.pdbx_strand_id
1 'polypeptide(L)'
;MKINLLLGKQFSFKAGLMALFLFSASTLSFAQNRIYAHAQSSGVFGVACLGCRIDNPLNAVGYNEDDYSTMVLGTALLGGIQQTLIFPDLRSDTRLVVGIGTDNIPLSVQLLSGVTLETMNGGTSNDDRRTIDVSLLKLGATPNRGTVEFKPTKPYDGIRIGLTGGVLSLGGGFRIYYAYQDPLISIIAHSQNGQVTLGGNIPVEGSEITLFNTSGKEVFRSTLKSNTFEPRQSEGVYIMNVQTKEGKTYSRKILIK
;
A
#
# COMPACT_ATOMS: atom_id res chain seq x y z
N MET A 1 66.18 -27.63 -15.59
CA MET A 1 65.73 -26.38 -16.15
C MET A 1 64.30 -26.15 -15.61
N LYS A 2 64.18 -25.33 -14.54
CA LYS A 2 62.90 -25.03 -13.85
C LYS A 2 62.47 -23.65 -14.36
N ILE A 3 61.31 -23.56 -14.91
CA ILE A 3 60.68 -22.27 -15.28
C ILE A 3 59.45 -22.09 -14.44
N ASN A 4 59.40 -20.94 -13.79
CA ASN A 4 58.41 -20.45 -12.86
C ASN A 4 57.00 -20.30 -13.46
N LEU A 5 56.03 -20.81 -12.71
CA LEU A 5 54.60 -20.53 -12.92
C LEU A 5 54.09 -19.85 -11.66
N LEU A 6 54.29 -18.53 -11.58
CA LEU A 6 53.78 -17.70 -10.50
C LEU A 6 53.40 -16.32 -11.03
N LEU A 7 52.30 -16.24 -11.80
CA LEU A 7 51.62 -14.98 -12.10
C LEU A 7 50.21 -15.32 -12.62
N GLY A 8 49.26 -15.45 -11.71
CA GLY A 8 47.88 -15.71 -12.15
C GLY A 8 46.79 -15.79 -11.05
N LYS A 9 47.07 -15.39 -9.81
CA LYS A 9 46.09 -15.54 -8.73
C LYS A 9 45.67 -14.27 -7.96
N GLN A 10 46.09 -13.09 -8.39
CA GLN A 10 45.69 -11.84 -7.66
C GLN A 10 44.59 -11.01 -8.34
N PHE A 11 44.14 -11.35 -9.53
CA PHE A 11 43.13 -10.56 -10.22
C PHE A 11 41.69 -10.99 -9.94
N SER A 12 41.46 -12.16 -9.38
CA SER A 12 40.09 -12.69 -9.16
C SER A 12 39.42 -12.20 -7.86
N PHE A 13 40.18 -11.85 -6.84
CA PHE A 13 39.62 -11.54 -5.52
C PHE A 13 39.06 -10.10 -5.43
N LYS A 14 39.67 -9.15 -6.12
CA LYS A 14 39.20 -7.74 -6.12
C LYS A 14 37.97 -7.53 -6.99
N ALA A 15 37.82 -8.27 -8.08
CA ALA A 15 36.63 -8.20 -8.92
C ALA A 15 35.39 -8.84 -8.25
N GLY A 16 35.57 -9.91 -7.48
CA GLY A 16 34.50 -10.55 -6.72
C GLY A 16 33.95 -9.67 -5.57
N LEU A 17 34.85 -8.94 -4.87
CA LEU A 17 34.45 -8.06 -3.78
C LEU A 17 33.71 -6.81 -4.28
N MET A 18 34.07 -6.30 -5.47
CA MET A 18 33.40 -5.15 -6.08
C MET A 18 32.00 -5.49 -6.63
N ALA A 19 31.82 -6.72 -7.13
CA ALA A 19 30.52 -7.22 -7.56
C ALA A 19 29.57 -7.48 -6.37
N LEU A 20 30.08 -7.90 -5.22
CA LEU A 20 29.27 -8.09 -4.00
C LEU A 20 28.77 -6.76 -3.41
N PHE A 21 29.53 -5.68 -3.54
CA PHE A 21 29.14 -4.34 -3.09
C PHE A 21 28.09 -3.68 -4.01
N LEU A 22 28.04 -4.03 -5.28
CA LEU A 22 27.04 -3.51 -6.22
C LEU A 22 25.66 -4.19 -6.06
N PHE A 23 25.60 -5.41 -5.51
CA PHE A 23 24.34 -6.11 -5.26
C PHE A 23 23.67 -5.73 -3.93
N SER A 24 24.41 -5.18 -2.98
CA SER A 24 23.85 -4.76 -1.67
C SER A 24 23.22 -3.37 -1.68
N ALA A 25 23.33 -2.61 -2.76
CA ALA A 25 22.80 -1.23 -2.85
C ALA A 25 21.37 -1.14 -3.44
N SER A 26 20.71 -2.24 -3.76
CA SER A 26 19.43 -2.22 -4.49
C SER A 26 18.19 -2.57 -3.68
N THR A 27 18.26 -2.63 -2.36
CA THR A 27 17.06 -2.75 -1.53
C THR A 27 16.82 -1.49 -0.69
N LEU A 28 16.76 -0.33 -1.33
CA LEU A 28 16.00 0.78 -0.78
C LEU A 28 14.52 0.44 -0.99
N SER A 29 14.02 -0.43 -0.13
CA SER A 29 12.58 -0.61 0.05
C SER A 29 12.04 0.74 0.48
N PHE A 30 11.32 1.41 -0.41
CA PHE A 30 10.53 2.59 -0.06
C PHE A 30 9.52 2.12 0.98
N ALA A 31 9.79 2.39 2.25
CA ALA A 31 8.82 2.19 3.31
C ALA A 31 7.66 3.15 3.02
N GLN A 32 6.68 2.65 2.29
CA GLN A 32 5.41 3.34 2.09
C GLN A 32 4.83 3.57 3.48
N ASN A 33 4.42 4.80 3.78
CA ASN A 33 3.98 5.20 5.12
C ASN A 33 2.56 4.68 5.35
N ARG A 34 2.42 3.36 5.46
CA ARG A 34 1.16 2.66 5.73
C ARG A 34 0.65 3.05 7.11
N ILE A 35 -0.60 3.45 7.20
CA ILE A 35 -1.27 3.78 8.44
C ILE A 35 -2.21 2.64 8.77
N TYR A 36 -1.76 1.76 9.66
CA TYR A 36 -2.52 0.58 10.05
C TYR A 36 -3.68 0.93 10.98
N ALA A 37 -4.74 0.14 10.94
CA ALA A 37 -5.79 0.19 11.93
C ALA A 37 -5.20 -0.04 13.32
N HIS A 38 -5.63 0.76 14.31
CA HIS A 38 -5.13 0.71 15.68
C HIS A 38 -6.17 0.20 16.67
N ALA A 39 -7.44 0.11 16.25
CA ALA A 39 -8.53 -0.39 17.06
C ALA A 39 -9.54 -1.17 16.20
N GLN A 40 -10.43 -1.88 16.85
CA GLN A 40 -11.50 -2.61 16.19
C GLN A 40 -12.78 -2.61 17.01
N SER A 41 -13.89 -2.85 16.32
CA SER A 41 -15.21 -3.19 16.93
C SER A 41 -15.80 -4.35 16.14
N SER A 42 -16.40 -5.29 16.82
CA SER A 42 -16.96 -6.47 16.18
C SER A 42 -18.32 -6.83 16.80
N GLY A 43 -19.17 -7.48 16.01
CA GLY A 43 -20.49 -7.85 16.47
C GLY A 43 -21.26 -8.70 15.48
N VAL A 44 -22.36 -9.22 15.98
CA VAL A 44 -23.39 -9.93 15.23
C VAL A 44 -24.50 -8.94 14.92
N PHE A 45 -25.07 -9.01 13.74
CA PHE A 45 -26.23 -8.18 13.35
C PHE A 45 -27.34 -9.02 12.74
N GLY A 46 -28.56 -8.45 12.70
CA GLY A 46 -29.76 -9.13 12.19
C GLY A 46 -30.56 -9.86 13.24
N VAL A 47 -31.46 -10.74 12.81
CA VAL A 47 -32.46 -11.36 13.71
C VAL A 47 -31.88 -12.49 14.55
N ALA A 48 -31.10 -13.39 13.93
CA ALA A 48 -30.45 -14.49 14.62
C ALA A 48 -29.21 -14.97 13.84
N CYS A 49 -28.16 -15.30 14.59
CA CYS A 49 -26.94 -15.91 14.05
C CYS A 49 -26.39 -16.92 15.07
N LEU A 50 -26.84 -18.16 14.95
CA LEU A 50 -26.46 -19.22 15.89
C LEU A 50 -25.08 -19.75 15.53
N GLY A 51 -24.15 -19.76 16.50
CA GLY A 51 -22.77 -20.21 16.29
C GLY A 51 -21.89 -19.20 15.54
N CYS A 52 -22.39 -18.00 15.27
CA CYS A 52 -21.61 -16.92 14.71
C CYS A 52 -20.66 -16.34 15.75
N ARG A 53 -19.39 -16.17 15.38
CA ARG A 53 -18.38 -15.59 16.28
C ARG A 53 -17.24 -14.97 15.48
N ILE A 54 -16.48 -14.14 16.16
CA ILE A 54 -15.21 -13.62 15.64
C ILE A 54 -14.13 -13.99 16.63
N ASP A 55 -13.21 -14.84 16.19
CA ASP A 55 -12.12 -15.34 17.02
C ASP A 55 -10.91 -14.38 16.84
N ASN A 56 -10.25 -14.04 17.96
CA ASN A 56 -9.06 -13.19 18.01
C ASN A 56 -9.20 -11.85 17.26
N PRO A 57 -10.24 -11.04 17.49
CA PRO A 57 -10.53 -9.85 16.69
C PRO A 57 -9.41 -8.79 16.73
N LEU A 58 -8.59 -8.77 17.79
CA LEU A 58 -7.45 -7.85 17.91
C LEU A 58 -6.26 -8.21 17.00
N ASN A 59 -6.18 -9.43 16.52
CA ASN A 59 -5.09 -9.86 15.64
C ASN A 59 -5.14 -9.18 14.26
N ALA A 60 -6.28 -8.61 13.86
CA ALA A 60 -6.40 -7.82 12.63
C ALA A 60 -5.97 -6.35 12.81
N VAL A 61 -5.44 -5.97 13.98
CA VAL A 61 -5.06 -4.61 14.34
C VAL A 61 -3.54 -4.50 14.47
N GLY A 62 -3.00 -3.39 13.98
CA GLY A 62 -1.57 -3.12 14.02
C GLY A 62 -0.84 -3.55 12.76
N TYR A 63 0.47 -3.61 12.84
CA TYR A 63 1.37 -3.80 11.69
C TYR A 63 1.83 -5.26 11.49
N ASN A 64 1.37 -6.20 12.34
CA ASN A 64 1.67 -7.62 12.12
C ASN A 64 0.74 -8.17 11.04
N GLU A 65 1.28 -8.34 9.84
CA GLU A 65 0.51 -8.81 8.69
C GLU A 65 0.31 -10.35 8.68
N ASP A 66 0.90 -11.09 9.61
CA ASP A 66 0.81 -12.56 9.66
C ASP A 66 -0.24 -13.08 10.64
N ASP A 67 -0.60 -12.29 11.65
CA ASP A 67 -1.70 -12.59 12.55
C ASP A 67 -3.05 -12.29 11.88
N TYR A 68 -4.12 -12.92 12.38
CA TYR A 68 -5.45 -12.73 11.82
C TYR A 68 -6.57 -12.90 12.84
N SER A 69 -7.66 -12.19 12.61
CA SER A 69 -8.97 -12.50 13.17
C SER A 69 -9.72 -13.47 12.27
N THR A 70 -10.57 -14.31 12.84
CA THR A 70 -11.38 -15.27 12.06
C THR A 70 -12.85 -15.00 12.29
N MET A 71 -13.56 -14.65 11.21
CA MET A 71 -15.00 -14.52 11.20
C MET A 71 -15.63 -15.87 10.85
N VAL A 72 -16.31 -16.48 11.80
CA VAL A 72 -17.01 -17.76 11.63
C VAL A 72 -18.50 -17.50 11.55
N LEU A 73 -19.08 -17.73 10.38
CA LEU A 73 -20.52 -17.64 10.17
C LEU A 73 -21.16 -18.99 10.46
N GLY A 74 -22.03 -19.02 11.47
CA GLY A 74 -22.87 -20.18 11.75
C GLY A 74 -24.18 -20.17 10.95
N THR A 75 -25.25 -20.64 11.56
CA THR A 75 -26.58 -20.57 10.96
C THR A 75 -27.14 -19.16 11.15
N ALA A 76 -27.15 -18.36 10.10
CA ALA A 76 -27.66 -17.00 10.12
C ALA A 76 -29.07 -16.95 9.51
N LEU A 77 -30.02 -16.39 10.25
CA LEU A 77 -31.35 -16.05 9.75
C LEU A 77 -31.45 -14.52 9.64
N LEU A 78 -31.48 -14.01 8.42
CA LEU A 78 -31.53 -12.55 8.13
C LEU A 78 -30.50 -11.74 8.92
N GLY A 79 -29.26 -12.23 8.99
CA GLY A 79 -28.19 -11.60 9.73
C GLY A 79 -26.81 -12.02 9.28
N GLY A 80 -25.82 -11.63 10.07
CA GLY A 80 -24.41 -11.93 9.82
C GLY A 80 -23.52 -11.43 10.94
N ILE A 81 -22.24 -11.40 10.65
CA ILE A 81 -21.20 -10.87 11.54
C ILE A 81 -20.44 -9.77 10.85
N GLN A 82 -19.93 -8.85 11.63
CA GLN A 82 -19.14 -7.73 11.11
C GLN A 82 -17.97 -7.41 12.03
N GLN A 83 -16.87 -7.00 11.44
CA GLN A 83 -15.72 -6.41 12.12
C GLN A 83 -15.39 -5.07 11.48
N THR A 84 -15.25 -4.04 12.28
CA THR A 84 -14.82 -2.70 11.85
C THR A 84 -13.40 -2.49 12.34
N LEU A 85 -12.46 -2.24 11.43
CA LEU A 85 -11.09 -1.84 11.74
C LEU A 85 -11.02 -0.32 11.70
N ILE A 86 -10.45 0.30 12.74
CA ILE A 86 -10.49 1.75 12.98
C ILE A 86 -9.08 2.30 12.85
N PHE A 87 -8.93 3.35 12.02
CA PHE A 87 -7.67 4.06 11.80
C PHE A 87 -7.54 5.25 12.74
N PRO A 88 -6.29 5.69 13.04
CA PRO A 88 -6.06 6.80 13.96
C PRO A 88 -6.57 8.16 13.45
N ASP A 89 -6.63 8.33 12.13
CA ASP A 89 -6.96 9.60 11.50
C ASP A 89 -8.04 9.45 10.43
N LEU A 90 -8.91 10.46 10.33
CA LEU A 90 -9.83 10.64 9.21
C LEU A 90 -9.06 11.08 7.97
N ARG A 91 -9.15 10.33 6.87
CA ARG A 91 -8.44 10.63 5.62
C ARG A 91 -9.32 10.44 4.39
N SER A 92 -9.00 11.17 3.30
CA SER A 92 -9.68 11.10 2.01
C SER A 92 -8.77 10.63 0.88
N ASP A 93 -7.53 11.10 0.82
CA ASP A 93 -6.60 10.83 -0.29
C ASP A 93 -5.71 9.62 -0.03
N THR A 94 -6.34 8.48 0.25
CA THR A 94 -5.65 7.23 0.53
C THR A 94 -6.26 6.09 -0.26
N ARG A 95 -5.43 5.10 -0.60
CA ARG A 95 -5.87 3.78 -1.01
C ARG A 95 -6.08 2.97 0.27
N LEU A 96 -7.23 2.32 0.37
CA LEU A 96 -7.51 1.38 1.44
C LEU A 96 -7.08 -0.02 1.00
N VAL A 97 -6.35 -0.70 1.84
CA VAL A 97 -5.91 -2.08 1.64
C VAL A 97 -6.32 -2.92 2.83
N VAL A 98 -6.97 -4.04 2.57
CA VAL A 98 -7.38 -5.02 3.59
C VAL A 98 -6.78 -6.37 3.25
N GLY A 99 -5.95 -6.93 4.13
CA GLY A 99 -5.43 -8.28 4.02
C GLY A 99 -6.48 -9.31 4.42
N ILE A 100 -6.79 -10.23 3.51
CA ILE A 100 -7.84 -11.23 3.70
C ILE A 100 -7.34 -12.64 3.40
N GLY A 101 -8.07 -13.63 3.89
CA GLY A 101 -7.77 -15.03 3.59
C GLY A 101 -8.83 -16.01 4.07
N THR A 102 -8.49 -17.27 3.85
CA THR A 102 -9.25 -18.44 4.31
C THR A 102 -8.30 -19.44 4.95
N ASP A 103 -8.80 -20.51 5.52
CA ASP A 103 -7.93 -21.57 6.06
C ASP A 103 -7.19 -22.31 4.93
N ASN A 104 -7.90 -23.14 4.17
CA ASN A 104 -7.29 -24.01 3.15
C ASN A 104 -7.97 -23.90 1.77
N ILE A 105 -8.91 -22.97 1.61
CA ILE A 105 -9.68 -22.83 0.36
C ILE A 105 -9.08 -21.68 -0.44
N PRO A 106 -8.77 -21.86 -1.72
CA PRO A 106 -8.30 -20.76 -2.57
C PRO A 106 -9.31 -19.61 -2.64
N LEU A 107 -8.82 -18.37 -2.54
CA LEU A 107 -9.66 -17.18 -2.68
C LEU A 107 -10.20 -17.08 -4.10
N SER A 108 -11.48 -16.79 -4.21
CA SER A 108 -12.14 -16.45 -5.47
C SER A 108 -13.26 -15.45 -5.22
N VAL A 109 -13.64 -14.71 -6.26
CA VAL A 109 -14.74 -13.73 -6.17
C VAL A 109 -16.07 -14.44 -5.82
N GLN A 110 -16.29 -15.63 -6.34
CA GLN A 110 -17.49 -16.42 -6.04
C GLN A 110 -17.54 -16.80 -4.55
N LEU A 111 -16.40 -17.21 -3.98
CA LEU A 111 -16.29 -17.53 -2.55
C LEU A 111 -16.54 -16.28 -1.68
N LEU A 112 -16.11 -15.12 -2.14
CA LEU A 112 -16.19 -13.86 -1.40
C LEU A 112 -17.49 -13.07 -1.66
N SER A 113 -18.44 -13.63 -2.40
CA SER A 113 -19.69 -12.95 -2.78
C SER A 113 -20.58 -12.53 -1.59
N GLY A 114 -20.43 -13.17 -0.42
CA GLY A 114 -21.10 -12.79 0.83
C GLY A 114 -20.29 -11.88 1.72
N VAL A 115 -19.08 -11.46 1.30
CA VAL A 115 -18.24 -10.51 2.02
C VAL A 115 -18.52 -9.11 1.51
N THR A 116 -18.87 -8.21 2.42
CA THR A 116 -19.11 -6.80 2.12
C THR A 116 -18.08 -5.91 2.79
N LEU A 117 -17.75 -4.79 2.14
CA LEU A 117 -16.87 -3.75 2.64
C LEU A 117 -17.61 -2.42 2.63
N GLU A 118 -17.43 -1.63 3.67
CA GLU A 118 -18.08 -0.32 3.82
C GLU A 118 -17.18 0.61 4.62
N THR A 119 -16.88 1.80 4.10
CA THR A 119 -16.08 2.74 4.86
C THR A 119 -16.91 3.46 5.92
N MET A 120 -16.23 3.83 7.02
CA MET A 120 -16.85 4.47 8.18
C MET A 120 -16.21 5.84 8.44
N ASN A 121 -17.00 6.76 8.96
CA ASN A 121 -16.56 8.07 9.42
C ASN A 121 -17.12 8.32 10.83
N GLY A 122 -16.27 8.33 11.86
CA GLY A 122 -16.66 8.47 13.25
C GLY A 122 -17.70 7.44 13.69
N GLY A 123 -17.62 6.20 13.19
CA GLY A 123 -18.57 5.12 13.47
C GLY A 123 -19.84 5.13 12.61
N THR A 124 -20.05 6.17 11.79
CA THR A 124 -21.20 6.27 10.86
C THR A 124 -20.81 5.70 9.49
N SER A 125 -21.74 4.99 8.85
CA SER A 125 -21.55 4.48 7.49
C SER A 125 -21.40 5.63 6.48
N ASN A 126 -20.48 5.44 5.53
CA ASN A 126 -20.36 6.30 4.36
C ASN A 126 -21.36 5.94 3.24
N ASP A 127 -22.19 4.91 3.42
CA ASP A 127 -23.13 4.38 2.41
C ASP A 127 -22.45 4.02 1.09
N ASP A 128 -21.23 3.51 1.17
CA ASP A 128 -20.41 3.09 0.03
C ASP A 128 -20.19 1.57 0.02
N ARG A 129 -21.12 0.82 0.64
CA ARG A 129 -21.06 -0.64 0.74
C ARG A 129 -20.91 -1.28 -0.63
N ARG A 130 -19.97 -2.24 -0.69
CA ARG A 130 -19.67 -3.01 -1.89
C ARG A 130 -19.34 -4.45 -1.58
N THR A 131 -19.57 -5.33 -2.53
CA THR A 131 -19.07 -6.73 -2.53
C THR A 131 -17.70 -6.79 -3.18
N ILE A 132 -16.95 -7.85 -2.89
CA ILE A 132 -15.62 -8.06 -3.47
C ILE A 132 -15.79 -8.60 -4.91
N ASP A 133 -15.25 -7.88 -5.87
CA ASP A 133 -15.20 -8.25 -7.28
C ASP A 133 -13.75 -8.41 -7.79
N VAL A 134 -13.58 -8.76 -9.05
CA VAL A 134 -12.28 -9.00 -9.68
C VAL A 134 -11.39 -7.75 -9.73
N SER A 135 -11.97 -6.56 -9.67
CA SER A 135 -11.21 -5.30 -9.70
C SER A 135 -10.59 -4.98 -8.35
N LEU A 136 -11.21 -5.44 -7.28
CA LEU A 136 -10.81 -5.20 -5.90
C LEU A 136 -9.86 -6.27 -5.36
N LEU A 137 -10.04 -7.54 -5.77
CA LEU A 137 -9.27 -8.67 -5.25
C LEU A 137 -7.89 -8.77 -5.91
N LYS A 138 -6.84 -8.80 -5.10
CA LYS A 138 -5.47 -9.10 -5.49
C LYS A 138 -5.02 -10.37 -4.77
N LEU A 139 -4.76 -11.44 -5.52
CA LEU A 139 -4.25 -12.69 -4.94
C LEU A 139 -2.81 -12.52 -4.49
N GLY A 140 -2.48 -13.08 -3.33
CA GLY A 140 -1.14 -13.11 -2.77
C GLY A 140 -0.26 -14.24 -3.32
N ALA A 141 0.87 -14.46 -2.67
CA ALA A 141 1.79 -15.56 -3.04
C ALA A 141 1.18 -16.95 -2.79
N THR A 142 0.26 -17.05 -1.84
CA THR A 142 -0.50 -18.27 -1.56
C THR A 142 -1.95 -18.12 -2.06
N PRO A 143 -2.57 -19.18 -2.59
CA PRO A 143 -3.89 -19.05 -3.20
C PRO A 143 -5.01 -18.76 -2.20
N ASN A 144 -4.80 -19.02 -0.92
CA ASN A 144 -5.76 -18.80 0.16
C ASN A 144 -5.58 -17.45 0.88
N ARG A 145 -4.68 -16.56 0.39
CA ARG A 145 -4.42 -15.23 0.96
C ARG A 145 -4.33 -14.19 -0.16
N GLY A 146 -4.81 -12.98 0.13
CA GLY A 146 -4.80 -11.88 -0.81
C GLY A 146 -5.12 -10.56 -0.14
N THR A 147 -5.31 -9.52 -0.94
CA THR A 147 -5.75 -8.21 -0.49
C THR A 147 -6.98 -7.75 -1.25
N VAL A 148 -7.78 -6.92 -0.60
CA VAL A 148 -8.80 -6.12 -1.25
C VAL A 148 -8.35 -4.67 -1.23
N GLU A 149 -8.31 -4.04 -2.41
CA GLU A 149 -7.76 -2.71 -2.57
C GLU A 149 -8.72 -1.80 -3.33
N PHE A 150 -8.98 -0.62 -2.80
CA PHE A 150 -9.74 0.41 -3.50
C PHE A 150 -9.45 1.83 -2.96
N LYS A 151 -9.84 2.85 -3.73
CA LYS A 151 -9.80 4.24 -3.29
C LYS A 151 -11.21 4.66 -2.87
N PRO A 152 -11.46 4.91 -1.56
CA PRO A 152 -12.70 5.52 -1.10
C PRO A 152 -12.88 6.93 -1.67
N THR A 153 -14.13 7.32 -1.90
CA THR A 153 -14.46 8.65 -2.45
C THR A 153 -14.80 9.67 -1.36
N LYS A 154 -15.13 9.20 -0.16
CA LYS A 154 -15.45 10.02 1.00
C LYS A 154 -14.35 9.89 2.05
N PRO A 155 -14.16 10.89 2.92
CA PRO A 155 -13.28 10.77 4.08
C PRO A 155 -13.71 9.60 4.98
N TYR A 156 -12.74 8.84 5.50
CA TYR A 156 -13.00 7.67 6.34
C TYR A 156 -11.90 7.47 7.39
N ASP A 157 -12.30 6.99 8.55
CA ASP A 157 -11.43 6.56 9.66
C ASP A 157 -11.64 5.09 10.03
N GLY A 158 -12.43 4.35 9.25
CA GLY A 158 -12.64 2.93 9.49
C GLY A 158 -13.11 2.18 8.26
N ILE A 159 -12.95 0.87 8.31
CA ILE A 159 -13.49 -0.08 7.34
C ILE A 159 -14.26 -1.17 8.06
N ARG A 160 -15.53 -1.32 7.72
CA ARG A 160 -16.39 -2.41 8.17
C ARG A 160 -16.37 -3.54 7.16
N ILE A 161 -16.03 -4.71 7.63
CA ILE A 161 -16.08 -5.96 6.88
C ILE A 161 -17.26 -6.76 7.41
N GLY A 162 -18.22 -7.04 6.56
CA GLY A 162 -19.43 -7.81 6.88
C GLY A 162 -19.40 -9.17 6.19
N LEU A 163 -19.90 -10.20 6.90
CA LEU A 163 -20.07 -11.54 6.37
C LEU A 163 -21.52 -11.95 6.60
N THR A 164 -22.26 -12.22 5.51
CA THR A 164 -23.67 -12.60 5.53
C THR A 164 -23.90 -14.01 5.02
N GLY A 165 -25.07 -14.60 5.33
CA GLY A 165 -25.48 -15.92 4.87
C GLY A 165 -25.54 -15.98 3.33
N GLY A 166 -24.76 -16.82 2.73
CA GLY A 166 -24.55 -16.99 1.29
C GLY A 166 -23.14 -17.52 1.01
N VAL A 167 -22.23 -17.35 1.95
CA VAL A 167 -20.88 -17.90 1.90
C VAL A 167 -20.89 -19.28 2.54
N LEU A 168 -21.53 -20.24 1.89
CA LEU A 168 -21.82 -21.56 2.44
C LEU A 168 -20.59 -22.49 2.59
N SER A 169 -19.38 -22.04 2.30
CA SER A 169 -18.24 -22.96 2.18
C SER A 169 -16.95 -22.53 2.85
N LEU A 170 -16.94 -21.51 3.71
CA LEU A 170 -15.74 -21.12 4.46
C LEU A 170 -15.57 -22.01 5.70
N GLY A 171 -15.35 -23.31 5.52
CA GLY A 171 -15.30 -24.30 6.60
C GLY A 171 -14.38 -24.01 7.77
N GLY A 172 -13.34 -23.16 7.57
CA GLY A 172 -12.45 -22.63 8.59
C GLY A 172 -12.65 -21.16 8.93
N GLY A 173 -13.68 -20.51 8.35
CA GLY A 173 -13.96 -19.09 8.52
C GLY A 173 -13.23 -18.16 7.53
N PHE A 174 -13.65 -16.90 7.53
CA PHE A 174 -13.03 -15.83 6.77
C PHE A 174 -12.00 -15.11 7.64
N ARG A 175 -10.78 -14.95 7.15
CA ARG A 175 -9.67 -14.35 7.90
C ARG A 175 -9.45 -12.91 7.46
N ILE A 176 -9.24 -12.02 8.44
CA ILE A 176 -8.79 -10.65 8.24
C ILE A 176 -7.43 -10.53 8.92
N TYR A 177 -6.41 -10.18 8.16
CA TYR A 177 -5.04 -10.07 8.66
C TYR A 177 -4.73 -8.65 9.14
N TYR A 178 -5.11 -7.64 8.35
CA TYR A 178 -4.84 -6.24 8.64
C TYR A 178 -5.72 -5.34 7.77
N ALA A 179 -5.76 -4.08 8.12
CA ALA A 179 -6.12 -3.02 7.20
C ALA A 179 -5.19 -1.82 7.36
N TYR A 180 -4.86 -1.16 6.24
CA TYR A 180 -4.12 0.09 6.29
C TYR A 180 -4.61 1.09 5.24
N GLN A 181 -4.45 2.36 5.57
CA GLN A 181 -4.54 3.48 4.66
C GLN A 181 -3.17 3.68 4.03
N ASP A 182 -3.12 3.65 2.70
CA ASP A 182 -1.92 3.90 1.91
C ASP A 182 -2.06 5.29 1.27
N PRO A 183 -1.37 6.32 1.78
CA PRO A 183 -1.47 7.66 1.27
C PRO A 183 -1.14 7.71 -0.22
N LEU A 184 -2.07 8.21 -1.02
CA LEU A 184 -1.84 8.45 -2.43
C LEU A 184 -0.98 9.69 -2.56
N ILE A 185 0.32 9.47 -2.62
CA ILE A 185 1.27 10.54 -2.77
C ILE A 185 1.25 11.02 -4.22
N SER A 186 0.89 12.27 -4.41
CA SER A 186 0.93 12.91 -5.71
C SER A 186 1.87 14.11 -5.68
N ILE A 187 2.82 14.11 -6.61
CA ILE A 187 3.54 15.32 -7.02
C ILE A 187 3.03 15.68 -8.42
N ILE A 188 2.48 16.86 -8.57
CA ILE A 188 2.09 17.45 -9.84
C ILE A 188 3.13 18.50 -10.16
N ALA A 189 3.70 18.46 -11.37
CA ALA A 189 4.62 19.46 -11.83
C ALA A 189 4.04 20.12 -13.10
N HIS A 190 3.92 21.43 -13.08
CA HIS A 190 3.52 22.24 -14.22
C HIS A 190 4.67 23.16 -14.59
N SER A 191 5.05 23.16 -15.88
CA SER A 191 6.09 24.07 -16.40
C SER A 191 5.47 25.11 -17.32
N GLN A 192 5.82 26.36 -17.07
CA GLN A 192 5.43 27.50 -17.90
C GLN A 192 6.55 28.53 -17.89
N ASN A 193 6.96 29.01 -19.09
CA ASN A 193 8.00 30.05 -19.26
C ASN A 193 9.30 29.71 -18.49
N GLY A 194 9.75 28.46 -18.54
CA GLY A 194 10.99 28.02 -17.88
C GLY A 194 10.88 27.84 -16.36
N GLN A 195 9.77 28.23 -15.76
CA GLN A 195 9.49 28.00 -14.35
C GLN A 195 8.69 26.70 -14.16
N VAL A 196 9.05 25.92 -13.15
CA VAL A 196 8.32 24.71 -12.74
C VAL A 196 7.62 24.99 -11.41
N THR A 197 6.31 24.77 -11.39
CA THR A 197 5.49 24.83 -10.17
C THR A 197 5.13 23.42 -9.73
N LEU A 198 5.39 23.10 -8.47
CA LEU A 198 5.01 21.84 -7.85
C LEU A 198 3.71 21.99 -7.07
N GLY A 199 2.82 21.04 -7.25
CA GLY A 199 1.59 20.84 -6.50
C GLY A 199 1.49 19.39 -6.02
N GLY A 200 0.39 19.09 -5.34
CA GLY A 200 0.13 17.76 -4.80
C GLY A 200 -0.03 17.78 -3.28
N ASN A 201 0.08 16.62 -2.65
CA ASN A 201 -0.16 16.46 -1.23
C ASN A 201 1.13 16.22 -0.40
N ILE A 202 2.29 16.58 -0.96
CA ILE A 202 3.58 16.48 -0.27
C ILE A 202 4.07 17.90 0.05
N PRO A 203 4.51 18.17 1.30
CA PRO A 203 5.24 19.38 1.61
C PRO A 203 6.58 19.38 0.87
N VAL A 204 6.73 20.23 -0.15
CA VAL A 204 7.93 20.27 -0.99
C VAL A 204 8.97 21.29 -0.48
N GLU A 205 8.57 22.23 0.35
CA GLU A 205 9.48 23.25 0.89
C GLU A 205 10.57 22.62 1.77
N GLY A 206 11.81 22.95 1.45
CA GLY A 206 13.01 22.38 2.08
C GLY A 206 13.38 20.97 1.60
N SER A 207 12.66 20.44 0.60
CA SER A 207 13.02 19.20 -0.12
C SER A 207 14.13 19.47 -1.12
N GLU A 208 14.98 18.47 -1.36
CA GLU A 208 15.95 18.50 -2.45
C GLU A 208 15.28 18.08 -3.75
N ILE A 209 15.45 18.85 -4.80
CA ILE A 209 14.99 18.51 -6.13
C ILE A 209 16.18 18.23 -7.05
N THR A 210 16.11 17.18 -7.84
CA THR A 210 17.09 16.81 -8.86
C THR A 210 16.38 16.52 -10.17
N LEU A 211 16.89 17.07 -11.27
CA LEU A 211 16.43 16.73 -12.62
C LEU A 211 17.47 15.90 -13.35
N PHE A 212 17.00 14.88 -14.03
CA PHE A 212 17.80 14.06 -14.93
C PHE A 212 17.24 14.19 -16.35
N ASN A 213 18.12 14.29 -17.34
CA ASN A 213 17.71 14.21 -18.74
C ASN A 213 17.39 12.76 -19.14
N THR A 214 16.96 12.54 -20.37
CA THR A 214 16.59 11.21 -20.91
C THR A 214 17.75 10.23 -20.99
N SER A 215 19.01 10.69 -20.93
CA SER A 215 20.21 9.84 -20.84
C SER A 215 20.59 9.47 -19.39
N GLY A 216 19.82 9.91 -18.38
CA GLY A 216 20.08 9.66 -16.98
C GLY A 216 21.14 10.59 -16.36
N LYS A 217 21.62 11.61 -17.10
CA LYS A 217 22.57 12.60 -16.57
C LYS A 217 21.83 13.61 -15.70
N GLU A 218 22.34 13.88 -14.51
CA GLU A 218 21.87 14.98 -13.66
C GLU A 218 22.17 16.33 -14.35
N VAL A 219 21.15 17.18 -14.47
CA VAL A 219 21.24 18.49 -15.15
C VAL A 219 20.84 19.65 -14.24
N PHE A 220 20.22 19.37 -13.11
CA PHE A 220 19.81 20.38 -12.12
C PHE A 220 19.68 19.75 -10.73
N ARG A 221 20.12 20.49 -9.72
CA ARG A 221 19.90 20.16 -8.29
C ARG A 221 19.71 21.43 -7.49
N SER A 222 18.75 21.44 -6.60
CA SER A 222 18.49 22.56 -5.68
C SER A 222 17.67 22.13 -4.47
N THR A 223 17.77 22.88 -3.38
CA THR A 223 16.83 22.79 -2.26
C THR A 223 15.68 23.78 -2.49
N LEU A 224 14.46 23.29 -2.42
CA LEU A 224 13.27 24.10 -2.67
C LEU A 224 13.00 25.04 -1.49
N LYS A 225 12.90 26.33 -1.76
CA LYS A 225 12.49 27.37 -0.80
C LYS A 225 10.99 27.66 -0.86
N SER A 226 10.34 27.25 -1.95
CA SER A 226 8.92 27.35 -2.21
C SER A 226 8.50 26.20 -3.12
N ASN A 227 7.26 26.17 -3.53
CA ASN A 227 6.76 25.18 -4.50
C ASN A 227 7.14 25.49 -5.96
N THR A 228 7.97 26.50 -6.23
CA THR A 228 8.43 26.89 -7.57
C THR A 228 9.93 26.89 -7.66
N PHE A 229 10.47 26.56 -8.85
CA PHE A 229 11.90 26.65 -9.16
C PHE A 229 12.12 26.87 -10.66
N GLU A 230 13.28 27.41 -11.00
CA GLU A 230 13.71 27.66 -12.38
C GLU A 230 14.95 26.82 -12.70
N PRO A 231 14.80 25.70 -13.41
CA PRO A 231 15.93 24.81 -13.70
C PRO A 231 16.87 25.36 -14.79
N ARG A 232 16.46 26.37 -15.54
CA ARG A 232 17.20 26.94 -16.69
C ARG A 232 17.66 25.89 -17.68
N GLN A 233 16.79 24.92 -17.95
CA GLN A 233 17.02 23.85 -18.92
C GLN A 233 16.27 24.13 -20.22
N SER A 234 16.74 23.55 -21.33
CA SER A 234 16.04 23.60 -22.60
C SER A 234 14.68 22.88 -22.50
N GLU A 235 13.76 23.26 -23.40
CA GLU A 235 12.49 22.53 -23.52
C GLU A 235 12.75 21.06 -23.77
N GLY A 236 12.00 20.21 -23.04
CA GLY A 236 12.21 18.78 -23.16
C GLY A 236 11.65 17.98 -21.99
N VAL A 237 11.85 16.67 -22.10
CA VAL A 237 11.40 15.71 -21.09
C VAL A 237 12.52 15.42 -20.11
N TYR A 238 12.18 15.48 -18.83
CA TYR A 238 13.10 15.22 -17.73
C TYR A 238 12.46 14.29 -16.70
N ILE A 239 13.29 13.57 -15.96
CA ILE A 239 12.88 12.86 -14.75
C ILE A 239 13.23 13.75 -13.56
N MET A 240 12.22 14.12 -12.82
CA MET A 240 12.34 14.90 -11.59
C MET A 240 12.30 13.96 -10.39
N ASN A 241 13.29 14.07 -9.51
CA ASN A 241 13.29 13.46 -8.20
C ASN A 241 13.14 14.54 -7.15
N VAL A 242 12.25 14.31 -6.18
CA VAL A 242 12.06 15.16 -5.00
C VAL A 242 12.36 14.32 -3.78
N GLN A 243 13.39 14.68 -3.03
CA GLN A 243 13.73 14.07 -1.74
C GLN A 243 13.26 14.97 -0.60
N THR A 244 12.29 14.51 0.17
CA THR A 244 11.73 15.28 1.30
C THR A 244 12.73 15.37 2.46
N LYS A 245 12.46 16.27 3.41
CA LYS A 245 13.26 16.40 4.65
C LYS A 245 13.34 15.10 5.46
N GLU A 246 12.31 14.25 5.36
CA GLU A 246 12.29 12.93 6.01
C GLU A 246 13.05 11.85 5.20
N GLY A 247 13.75 12.23 4.13
CA GLY A 247 14.54 11.32 3.31
C GLY A 247 13.76 10.51 2.29
N LYS A 248 12.45 10.74 2.13
CA LYS A 248 11.62 10.05 1.13
C LYS A 248 11.86 10.64 -0.25
N THR A 249 12.05 9.79 -1.26
CA THR A 249 12.27 10.20 -2.64
C THR A 249 11.06 9.86 -3.50
N TYR A 250 10.64 10.83 -4.32
CA TYR A 250 9.54 10.71 -5.27
C TYR A 250 10.04 11.08 -6.67
N SER A 251 9.72 10.23 -7.64
CA SER A 251 10.14 10.43 -9.03
C SER A 251 8.94 10.75 -9.92
N ARG A 252 9.09 11.72 -10.80
CA ARG A 252 8.07 12.12 -11.76
C ARG A 252 8.69 12.50 -13.10
N LYS A 253 8.08 12.06 -14.20
CA LYS A 253 8.38 12.58 -15.53
C LYS A 253 7.73 13.96 -15.69
N ILE A 254 8.50 14.96 -16.11
CA ILE A 254 8.02 16.32 -16.36
C ILE A 254 8.38 16.77 -17.77
N LEU A 255 7.60 17.69 -18.32
CA LEU A 255 7.90 18.39 -19.55
C LEU A 255 8.21 19.85 -19.21
N ILE A 256 9.42 20.31 -19.50
CA ILE A 256 9.80 21.73 -19.39
C ILE A 256 9.44 22.39 -20.72
N LYS A 257 8.71 23.52 -20.61
CA LYS A 257 8.27 24.37 -21.73
C LYS A 257 8.76 25.78 -21.55
#